data_9746a85d8f6a5c6ad50ba5d9528f2952
#
_entry.id   9746a85d8f6a5c6ad50ba5d9528f2952
#
_cell.length_a   1.000
_cell.length_b   1.000
_cell.length_c   1.000
_cell.angle_alpha   90.00
_cell.angle_beta   90.00
_cell.angle_gamma   90.00
#
_symmetry.space_group_name_H-M   'P 1'
#
loop_
_entity.id
_entity.type
_entity.pdbx_description
1 polymer ?
#
loop_
_entity_poly.entity_id
_entity_poly.type
_entity_poly.pdbx_seq_one_letter_code
_entity_poly.pdbx_strand_id
1 'polypeptide(L)'
;MNKPILDVCCGSKMFWFDKNNPNVEFCDNRKIEKFEFYPNRYIEINPDTVCDFTALPFDDCSYKLVVFDPPHLIQAGEKSWLALKYGRLTGNWKEMLKKGFAECFRVLENEGILIFKWSEVDIPLKEILKLTPQKPLFGHRSGKNMNTHWVCFMKGR
;
A
#
# COMPACT_ATOMS: atom_id res chain seq x y z
N MET A 1 -7.64 5.12 -21.59
CA MET A 1 -7.86 6.28 -20.71
C MET A 1 -6.90 6.17 -19.54
N ASN A 2 -6.30 7.27 -19.15
CA ASN A 2 -5.38 7.27 -18.02
C ASN A 2 -6.18 7.13 -16.72
N LYS A 3 -5.92 6.11 -15.92
CA LYS A 3 -6.59 5.89 -14.63
C LYS A 3 -6.06 6.93 -13.62
N PRO A 4 -6.90 7.75 -12.99
CA PRO A 4 -6.44 8.82 -12.11
C PRO A 4 -6.00 8.36 -10.72
N ILE A 5 -6.23 7.10 -10.36
CA ILE A 5 -5.99 6.54 -9.03
C ILE A 5 -5.04 5.35 -9.14
N LEU A 6 -4.06 5.28 -8.25
CA LEU A 6 -3.12 4.16 -8.11
C LEU A 6 -3.23 3.55 -6.72
N ASP A 7 -3.48 2.25 -6.64
CA ASP A 7 -3.27 1.45 -5.43
C ASP A 7 -1.97 0.66 -5.57
N VAL A 8 -0.97 1.04 -4.81
CA VAL A 8 0.43 0.57 -4.97
C VAL A 8 0.65 -0.85 -4.44
N CYS A 9 -0.15 -1.26 -3.46
CA CYS A 9 -0.06 -2.56 -2.79
C CYS A 9 -1.47 -3.11 -2.56
N CYS A 10 -2.18 -3.42 -3.65
CA CYS A 10 -3.61 -3.69 -3.57
C CYS A 10 -3.98 -4.97 -2.80
N GLY A 11 -3.08 -5.95 -2.72
CA GLY A 11 -3.40 -7.24 -2.12
C GLY A 11 -4.68 -7.82 -2.71
N SER A 12 -5.58 -8.27 -1.86
CA SER A 12 -6.91 -8.74 -2.26
C SER A 12 -7.97 -7.62 -2.34
N LYS A 13 -7.55 -6.35 -2.42
CA LYS A 13 -8.42 -5.16 -2.57
C LYS A 13 -9.48 -5.05 -1.46
N MET A 14 -9.09 -5.33 -0.22
CA MET A 14 -10.03 -5.55 0.89
C MET A 14 -10.84 -4.32 1.29
N PHE A 15 -10.27 -3.13 1.22
CA PHE A 15 -10.97 -1.90 1.59
C PHE A 15 -11.68 -1.19 0.42
N TRP A 16 -11.56 -1.73 -0.79
CA TRP A 16 -12.26 -1.20 -1.96
C TRP A 16 -13.70 -1.71 -2.02
N PHE A 17 -14.66 -0.80 -2.10
CA PHE A 17 -16.06 -1.15 -2.33
C PHE A 17 -16.26 -1.79 -3.70
N ASP A 18 -15.66 -1.20 -4.74
CA ASP A 18 -15.60 -1.78 -6.09
C ASP A 18 -14.18 -2.24 -6.39
N LYS A 19 -13.98 -3.55 -6.36
CA LYS A 19 -12.68 -4.19 -6.64
C LYS A 19 -12.28 -4.19 -8.11
N ASN A 20 -13.20 -3.78 -8.98
CA ASN A 20 -13.00 -3.66 -10.42
C ASN A 20 -13.16 -2.22 -10.92
N ASN A 21 -13.01 -1.23 -10.04
CA ASN A 21 -13.17 0.17 -10.36
C ASN A 21 -12.27 0.57 -11.55
N PRO A 22 -12.86 0.99 -12.69
CA PRO A 22 -12.10 1.28 -13.90
C PRO A 22 -11.16 2.49 -13.79
N ASN A 23 -11.35 3.33 -12.78
CA ASN A 23 -10.51 4.49 -12.53
C ASN A 23 -9.27 4.19 -11.69
N VAL A 24 -9.12 2.95 -11.20
CA VAL A 24 -8.02 2.54 -10.33
C VAL A 24 -7.07 1.62 -11.07
N GLU A 25 -5.79 1.96 -11.08
CA GLU A 25 -4.71 1.03 -11.40
C GLU A 25 -4.32 0.28 -10.13
N PHE A 26 -4.63 -1.01 -10.09
CA PHE A 26 -4.30 -1.87 -8.97
C PHE A 26 -2.94 -2.53 -9.19
N CYS A 27 -2.00 -2.32 -8.28
CA CYS A 27 -0.66 -2.89 -8.32
C CYS A 27 -0.37 -3.74 -7.09
N ASP A 28 0.42 -4.76 -7.29
CA ASP A 28 1.03 -5.58 -6.24
C ASP A 28 2.27 -6.26 -6.82
N ASN A 29 3.23 -6.64 -5.98
CA ASN A 29 4.39 -7.41 -6.43
C ASN A 29 4.10 -8.91 -6.56
N ARG A 30 2.88 -9.33 -6.21
CA ARG A 30 2.41 -10.71 -6.26
C ARG A 30 1.23 -10.84 -7.20
N LYS A 31 1.10 -12.01 -7.80
CA LYS A 31 -0.12 -12.47 -8.47
C LYS A 31 -0.43 -13.86 -7.97
N ILE A 32 -1.56 -14.03 -7.32
CA ILE A 32 -2.00 -15.28 -6.71
C ILE A 32 -3.39 -15.63 -7.24
N GLU A 33 -3.49 -16.73 -7.95
CA GLU A 33 -4.78 -17.26 -8.38
C GLU A 33 -5.65 -17.62 -7.17
N LYS A 34 -6.97 -17.44 -7.33
CA LYS A 34 -7.92 -17.72 -6.26
C LYS A 34 -7.81 -19.17 -5.79
N PHE A 35 -7.53 -19.35 -4.50
CA PHE A 35 -7.57 -20.67 -3.87
C PHE A 35 -8.19 -20.61 -2.47
N GLU A 36 -8.75 -21.72 -2.04
CA GLU A 36 -9.27 -21.91 -0.70
C GLU A 36 -8.14 -22.36 0.24
N PHE A 37 -7.89 -21.59 1.29
CA PHE A 37 -6.84 -21.91 2.28
C PHE A 37 -7.41 -22.41 3.61
N TYR A 38 -8.69 -22.10 3.88
CA TYR A 38 -9.53 -22.60 4.96
C TYR A 38 -10.96 -22.81 4.45
N PRO A 39 -11.77 -23.66 5.05
CA PRO A 39 -13.16 -23.85 4.65
C PRO A 39 -13.89 -22.50 4.51
N ASN A 40 -14.39 -22.22 3.31
CA ASN A 40 -15.07 -20.97 2.93
C ASN A 40 -14.22 -19.70 3.06
N ARG A 41 -12.88 -19.83 3.08
CA ARG A 41 -11.96 -18.69 3.08
C ARG A 41 -11.01 -18.78 1.88
N TYR A 42 -11.07 -17.75 1.04
CA TYR A 42 -10.32 -17.68 -0.20
C TYR A 42 -9.32 -16.53 -0.16
N ILE A 43 -8.23 -16.71 -0.88
CA ILE A 43 -7.30 -15.63 -1.21
C ILE A 43 -7.16 -15.53 -2.71
N GLU A 44 -7.12 -14.30 -3.20
CA GLU A 44 -6.82 -13.95 -4.58
C GLU A 44 -6.08 -12.61 -4.56
N ILE A 45 -4.97 -12.53 -5.29
CA ILE A 45 -4.27 -11.28 -5.55
C ILE A 45 -4.14 -11.16 -7.05
N ASN A 46 -4.96 -10.30 -7.63
CA ASN A 46 -5.05 -10.11 -9.08
C ASN A 46 -4.92 -8.62 -9.41
N PRO A 47 -3.68 -8.07 -9.39
CA PRO A 47 -3.42 -6.71 -9.78
C PRO A 47 -3.57 -6.52 -11.30
N ASP A 48 -3.82 -5.28 -11.73
CA ASP A 48 -3.75 -4.91 -13.15
C ASP A 48 -2.28 -4.93 -13.62
N THR A 49 -1.38 -4.42 -12.77
CA THR A 49 0.06 -4.41 -13.03
C THR A 49 0.83 -5.05 -11.88
N VAL A 50 1.66 -6.04 -12.20
CA VAL A 50 2.60 -6.62 -11.24
C VAL A 50 3.86 -5.75 -11.20
N CYS A 51 4.16 -5.13 -10.06
CA CYS A 51 5.32 -4.27 -9.91
C CYS A 51 5.78 -4.16 -8.46
N ASP A 52 7.03 -3.74 -8.28
CA ASP A 52 7.59 -3.42 -6.97
C ASP A 52 7.35 -1.95 -6.65
N PHE A 53 6.84 -1.65 -5.46
CA PHE A 53 6.58 -0.27 -5.04
C PHE A 53 7.85 0.58 -4.88
N THR A 54 9.03 -0.04 -4.82
CA THR A 54 10.31 0.67 -4.78
C THR A 54 10.77 1.17 -6.15
N ALA A 55 10.12 0.74 -7.23
CA ALA A 55 10.41 1.10 -8.61
C ALA A 55 9.14 1.00 -9.47
N LEU A 56 8.24 1.97 -9.33
CA LEU A 56 6.95 1.97 -10.03
C LEU A 56 7.13 2.23 -11.52
N PRO A 57 6.52 1.41 -12.41
CA PRO A 57 6.69 1.53 -13.86
C PRO A 57 5.75 2.60 -14.47
N PHE A 58 5.59 3.73 -13.81
CA PHE A 58 4.72 4.83 -14.23
C PHE A 58 5.49 6.13 -14.31
N ASP A 59 5.02 7.03 -15.16
CA ASP A 59 5.61 8.35 -15.33
C ASP A 59 5.41 9.24 -14.10
N ASP A 60 6.23 10.27 -13.98
CA ASP A 60 6.09 11.29 -12.94
C ASP A 60 4.75 12.01 -13.09
N CYS A 61 4.15 12.40 -11.97
CA CYS A 61 2.93 13.21 -11.95
C CYS A 61 1.78 12.61 -12.79
N SER A 62 1.56 11.29 -12.69
CA SER A 62 0.56 10.55 -13.48
C SER A 62 -0.78 10.35 -12.77
N TYR A 63 -0.79 10.45 -11.44
CA TYR A 63 -1.95 10.08 -10.62
C TYR A 63 -2.39 11.22 -9.70
N LYS A 64 -3.69 11.41 -9.57
CA LYS A 64 -4.30 12.40 -8.65
C LYS A 64 -4.41 11.90 -7.22
N LEU A 65 -4.61 10.60 -7.08
CA LEU A 65 -4.71 9.90 -5.80
C LEU A 65 -3.83 8.65 -5.83
N VAL A 66 -2.98 8.52 -4.84
CA VAL A 66 -2.19 7.30 -4.61
C VAL A 66 -2.56 6.72 -3.26
N VAL A 67 -2.81 5.42 -3.21
CA VAL A 67 -3.01 4.66 -1.97
C VAL A 67 -1.79 3.78 -1.75
N PHE A 68 -1.18 3.91 -0.57
CA PHE A 68 0.01 3.16 -0.18
C PHE A 68 -0.26 2.40 1.12
N ASP A 69 -0.55 1.11 0.99
CA ASP A 69 -0.79 0.16 2.09
C ASP A 69 0.27 -0.95 2.02
N PRO A 70 1.55 -0.64 2.34
CA PRO A 70 2.62 -1.63 2.25
C PRO A 70 2.48 -2.71 3.32
N PRO A 71 3.16 -3.86 3.15
CA PRO A 71 3.28 -4.85 4.20
C PRO A 71 3.82 -4.22 5.48
N HIS A 72 3.25 -4.59 6.62
CA HIS A 72 3.64 -4.08 7.94
C HIS A 72 4.17 -5.19 8.89
N LEU A 73 4.13 -6.44 8.45
CA LEU A 73 4.56 -7.60 9.23
C LEU A 73 6.04 -7.89 9.00
N ILE A 74 6.84 -7.90 10.06
CA ILE A 74 8.26 -8.28 10.05
C ILE A 74 8.43 -9.69 10.58
N GLN A 75 7.72 -10.04 11.64
CA GLN A 75 7.91 -11.29 12.40
C GLN A 75 7.05 -12.45 11.92
N ALA A 76 6.12 -12.22 10.98
CA ALA A 76 5.29 -13.28 10.44
C ALA A 76 6.14 -14.29 9.66
N GLY A 77 5.94 -15.59 9.91
CA GLY A 77 6.58 -16.66 9.12
C GLY A 77 6.18 -16.59 7.64
N GLU A 78 7.08 -16.97 6.73
CA GLU A 78 6.86 -16.90 5.28
C GLU A 78 5.61 -17.64 4.80
N LYS A 79 5.28 -18.76 5.45
CA LYS A 79 4.13 -19.60 5.13
C LYS A 79 2.90 -19.29 6.00
N SER A 80 2.97 -18.25 6.84
CA SER A 80 1.85 -17.90 7.69
C SER A 80 0.69 -17.33 6.84
N TRP A 81 -0.53 -17.59 7.29
CA TRP A 81 -1.73 -16.99 6.69
C TRP A 81 -1.65 -15.46 6.60
N LEU A 82 -1.12 -14.83 7.63
CA LEU A 82 -0.97 -13.37 7.66
C LEU A 82 0.02 -12.88 6.61
N ALA A 83 1.12 -13.60 6.40
CA ALA A 83 2.09 -13.26 5.36
C ALA A 83 1.52 -13.45 3.95
N LEU A 84 0.71 -14.48 3.73
CA LEU A 84 0.01 -14.69 2.46
C LEU A 84 -1.00 -13.56 2.18
N LYS A 85 -1.74 -13.15 3.20
CA LYS A 85 -2.78 -12.14 3.07
C LYS A 85 -2.24 -10.72 2.89
N TYR A 86 -1.27 -10.33 3.70
CA TYR A 86 -0.80 -8.94 3.80
C TYR A 86 0.59 -8.71 3.20
N GLY A 87 1.29 -9.77 2.83
CA GLY A 87 2.70 -9.69 2.51
C GLY A 87 3.57 -9.51 3.75
N ARG A 88 4.85 -9.35 3.53
CA ARG A 88 5.84 -9.28 4.59
C ARG A 88 6.97 -8.33 4.22
N LEU A 89 7.40 -7.51 5.16
CA LEU A 89 8.63 -6.74 5.03
C LEU A 89 9.84 -7.63 5.31
N THR A 90 10.82 -7.60 4.43
CA THR A 90 12.05 -8.39 4.54
C THR A 90 13.28 -7.51 4.37
N GLY A 91 14.43 -7.96 4.90
CA GLY A 91 15.70 -7.29 4.72
C GLY A 91 15.72 -5.86 5.27
N ASN A 92 16.17 -4.91 4.46
CA ASN A 92 16.24 -3.49 4.84
C ASN A 92 14.89 -2.79 4.60
N TRP A 93 13.92 -3.07 5.43
CA TRP A 93 12.56 -2.52 5.33
C TRP A 93 12.53 -0.98 5.38
N LYS A 94 13.46 -0.34 6.11
CA LYS A 94 13.55 1.13 6.17
C LYS A 94 13.84 1.71 4.80
N GLU A 95 14.82 1.17 4.09
CA GLU A 95 15.18 1.61 2.76
C GLU A 95 14.08 1.31 1.74
N MET A 96 13.42 0.15 1.86
CA MET A 96 12.28 -0.21 1.02
C MET A 96 11.13 0.79 1.16
N LEU A 97 10.70 1.09 2.40
CA LEU A 97 9.62 2.04 2.64
C LEU A 97 9.99 3.46 2.26
N LYS A 98 11.24 3.87 2.50
CA LYS A 98 11.76 5.17 2.05
C LYS A 98 11.66 5.32 0.53
N LYS A 99 12.08 4.33 -0.22
CA LYS A 99 11.93 4.29 -1.69
C LYS A 99 10.45 4.26 -2.09
N GLY A 100 9.63 3.48 -1.39
CA GLY A 100 8.19 3.41 -1.64
C GLY A 100 7.52 4.77 -1.50
N PHE A 101 7.79 5.51 -0.43
CA PHE A 101 7.30 6.89 -0.28
C PHE A 101 7.79 7.79 -1.42
N ALA A 102 9.09 7.73 -1.75
CA ALA A 102 9.64 8.53 -2.82
C ALA A 102 8.95 8.26 -4.17
N GLU A 103 8.72 7.00 -4.50
CA GLU A 103 8.02 6.58 -5.72
C GLU A 103 6.53 7.02 -5.71
N CYS A 104 5.84 6.84 -4.58
CA CYS A 104 4.46 7.31 -4.45
C CYS A 104 4.35 8.82 -4.71
N PHE A 105 5.25 9.62 -4.14
CA PHE A 105 5.26 11.07 -4.37
C PHE A 105 5.76 11.45 -5.76
N ARG A 106 6.64 10.65 -6.38
CA ARG A 106 7.08 10.88 -7.76
C ARG A 106 5.92 10.77 -8.74
N VAL A 107 5.16 9.68 -8.65
CA VAL A 107 4.04 9.41 -9.58
C VAL A 107 2.79 10.25 -9.29
N LEU A 108 2.70 10.84 -8.10
CA LEU A 108 1.59 11.69 -7.70
C LEU A 108 1.68 13.05 -8.38
N GLU A 109 0.58 13.57 -8.94
CA GLU A 109 0.49 14.94 -9.46
C GLU A 109 0.78 15.99 -8.37
N ASN A 110 1.18 17.18 -8.77
CA ASN A 110 1.24 18.31 -7.83
C ASN A 110 -0.15 18.55 -7.24
N GLU A 111 -0.20 18.84 -5.94
CA GLU A 111 -1.45 18.97 -5.17
C GLU A 111 -2.28 17.67 -5.11
N GLY A 112 -1.76 16.56 -5.62
CA GLY A 112 -2.36 15.23 -5.49
C GLY A 112 -2.31 14.71 -4.06
N ILE A 113 -3.15 13.72 -3.78
CA ILE A 113 -3.34 13.16 -2.43
C ILE A 113 -2.72 11.77 -2.34
N LEU A 114 -1.90 11.56 -1.30
CA LEU A 114 -1.45 10.24 -0.88
C LEU A 114 -2.21 9.82 0.38
N ILE A 115 -2.87 8.67 0.32
CA ILE A 115 -3.44 7.99 1.49
C ILE A 115 -2.49 6.85 1.86
N PHE A 116 -1.91 6.96 3.05
CA PHE A 116 -1.01 5.95 3.60
C PHE A 116 -1.71 5.19 4.72
N LYS A 117 -1.68 3.87 4.68
CA LYS A 117 -2.24 3.01 5.70
C LYS A 117 -1.13 2.22 6.38
N TRP A 118 -1.14 2.17 7.68
CA TRP A 118 -0.14 1.46 8.49
C TRP A 118 -0.76 0.79 9.70
N SER A 119 -0.41 -0.46 9.94
CA SER A 119 -0.72 -1.15 11.19
C SER A 119 0.54 -1.18 12.07
N GLU A 120 0.50 -0.51 13.22
CA GLU A 120 1.66 -0.37 14.12
C GLU A 120 1.81 -1.55 15.10
N VAL A 121 1.58 -2.78 14.61
CA VAL A 121 1.78 -3.99 15.42
C VAL A 121 3.27 -4.19 15.72
N ASP A 122 4.11 -4.15 14.70
CA ASP A 122 5.55 -4.38 14.83
C ASP A 122 6.36 -3.09 14.94
N ILE A 123 5.97 -2.05 14.17
CA ILE A 123 6.69 -0.78 14.09
C ILE A 123 5.74 0.38 14.34
N PRO A 124 6.03 1.29 15.30
CA PRO A 124 5.22 2.48 15.53
C PRO A 124 5.16 3.39 14.30
N LEU A 125 3.99 3.99 14.04
CA LEU A 125 3.79 4.93 12.93
C LEU A 125 4.82 6.07 12.94
N LYS A 126 5.17 6.59 14.11
CA LYS A 126 6.14 7.67 14.23
C LYS A 126 7.52 7.34 13.62
N GLU A 127 7.93 6.08 13.65
CA GLU A 127 9.19 5.63 13.03
C GLU A 127 9.05 5.57 11.50
N ILE A 128 7.89 5.18 11.02
CA ILE A 128 7.60 5.14 9.58
C ILE A 128 7.54 6.54 8.97
N LEU A 129 6.92 7.50 9.66
CA LEU A 129 6.82 8.89 9.17
C LEU A 129 8.18 9.59 9.05
N LYS A 130 9.23 9.11 9.72
CA LYS A 130 10.60 9.60 9.54
C LYS A 130 11.23 9.21 8.20
N LEU A 131 10.65 8.26 7.49
CA LEU A 131 11.19 7.75 6.23
C LEU A 131 10.84 8.62 5.02
N THR A 132 10.04 9.66 5.21
CA THR A 132 9.71 10.65 4.19
C THR A 132 9.87 12.06 4.72
N PRO A 133 10.37 13.01 3.90
CA PRO A 133 10.42 14.43 4.28
C PRO A 133 9.05 15.11 4.24
N GLN A 134 8.07 14.46 3.60
CA GLN A 134 6.71 15.00 3.49
C GLN A 134 6.00 14.96 4.85
N LYS A 135 5.22 16.00 5.14
CA LYS A 135 4.45 16.11 6.38
C LYS A 135 3.00 15.71 6.12
N PRO A 136 2.42 14.83 6.94
CA PRO A 136 1.00 14.52 6.81
C PRO A 136 0.13 15.72 7.15
N LEU A 137 -1.04 15.80 6.49
CA LEU A 137 -2.07 16.81 6.80
C LEU A 137 -2.90 16.40 8.01
N PHE A 138 -3.34 15.16 8.04
CA PHE A 138 -4.13 14.58 9.11
C PHE A 138 -4.08 13.05 9.04
N GLY A 139 -4.60 12.41 10.08
CA GLY A 139 -4.72 10.96 10.15
C GLY A 139 -5.75 10.53 11.19
N HIS A 140 -6.10 9.25 11.15
CA HIS A 140 -7.06 8.65 12.07
C HIS A 140 -6.68 7.21 12.38
N ARG A 141 -6.89 6.80 13.62
CA ARG A 141 -6.74 5.41 14.06
C ARG A 141 -8.03 4.62 13.82
N SER A 142 -7.89 3.37 13.45
CA SER A 142 -8.99 2.46 13.22
C SER A 142 -8.61 1.01 13.58
N GLY A 143 -9.55 0.09 13.34
CA GLY A 143 -9.37 -1.32 13.65
C GLY A 143 -9.72 -1.68 15.09
N LYS A 144 -9.89 -2.99 15.34
CA LYS A 144 -10.36 -3.53 16.62
C LYS A 144 -9.49 -3.10 17.81
N ASN A 145 -8.16 -3.01 17.62
CA ASN A 145 -7.20 -2.64 18.66
C ASN A 145 -6.65 -1.22 18.48
N MET A 146 -7.24 -0.41 17.59
CA MET A 146 -6.79 0.95 17.27
C MET A 146 -5.33 1.03 16.79
N ASN A 147 -4.82 -0.03 16.20
CA ASN A 147 -3.44 -0.11 15.70
C ASN A 147 -3.29 0.31 14.24
N THR A 148 -4.39 0.40 13.50
CA THR A 148 -4.38 0.81 12.10
C THR A 148 -4.53 2.31 11.98
N HIS A 149 -3.59 2.93 11.27
CA HIS A 149 -3.60 4.36 10.97
C HIS A 149 -3.90 4.59 9.50
N TRP A 150 -4.77 5.55 9.25
CA TRP A 150 -4.97 6.16 7.95
C TRP A 150 -4.39 7.57 7.97
N VAL A 151 -3.45 7.86 7.10
CA VAL A 151 -2.69 9.13 7.10
C VAL A 151 -2.80 9.77 5.73
N CYS A 152 -3.19 11.02 5.68
CA CYS A 152 -3.36 11.79 4.47
C CYS A 152 -2.21 12.77 4.27
N PHE A 153 -1.63 12.75 3.07
CA PHE A 153 -0.63 13.73 2.61
C PHE A 153 -1.14 14.43 1.36
N MET A 154 -0.68 15.64 1.15
CA MET A 154 -0.80 16.34 -0.13
C MET A 154 0.60 16.67 -0.65
N LYS A 155 0.87 16.33 -1.91
CA LYS A 155 2.12 16.72 -2.57
C LYS A 155 2.13 18.23 -2.77
N GLY A 156 3.24 18.88 -2.40
CA GLY A 156 3.44 20.29 -2.70
C GLY A 156 3.55 20.57 -4.20
N ARG A 157 3.54 21.84 -4.55
CA ARG A 157 3.76 22.31 -5.92
C ARG A 157 5.20 22.16 -6.37
#